data_4ab8ad528460e54921588b76ee6d4abe
#
_entry.id   4ab8ad528460e54921588b76ee6d4abe
#
_cell.length_a   1.000
_cell.length_b   1.000
_cell.length_c   1.000
_cell.angle_alpha   90.00
_cell.angle_beta   90.00
_cell.angle_gamma   90.00
#
_symmetry.space_group_name_H-M   'P 1'
#
loop_
_entity.id
_entity.type
_entity.pdbx_description
1 polymer ?
#
loop_
_entity_poly.entity_id
_entity_poly.type
_entity_poly.pdbx_seq_one_letter_code
_entity_poly.pdbx_strand_id
1 'polypeptide(L)'
;MKRFVILFLFAASSAAAAPPPLDAKTKQLAFDIYKQLIEINTTSSIGNNTAAAEAMAARLKAAGFPAADVQVVIPSNPKKGNLVARLHGTGKEKPLLLLAHLDVVEAKREDWSMDPFVLTEKDGYYYGRGTSDDKAMAAIWIATLIRFKQEGFVPNRDLIVALTSDEETGGEFNGVAWLLKEHRKDIEAAFALNEGGSGRLKDGKRLYNGVGASEKVYVTFGLETHNKGGHSSAPRKDNAIYQLANGLVRLEKYEFPVALNEVTRAYFERMSSIEEGPIAADMKAVTTGDAAAAARLSETPAYNNQLRTTCVATRLEGGHADNALPNMAKATVNCRVLPGESAEAVRDTIVKVLNDPGIEITWIDKAKPSVPSPLTPAVMKPIADITNEFWPGTPVMPLMSAGASDGLYLRNAGIPTYGVSGLFGELSDSRAHGKDERVRIDSFYDSVQFLYVLVKRLAS
;
A
#
# COMPACT_ATOMS: atom_id res chain seq x y z
N MET A 1 21.15 -27.23 -61.66
CA MET A 1 20.75 -25.98 -60.96
C MET A 1 19.43 -26.20 -60.24
N LYS A 2 19.49 -26.50 -58.93
CA LYS A 2 18.28 -26.66 -58.09
C LYS A 2 17.99 -25.30 -57.42
N ARG A 3 16.87 -24.67 -57.72
CA ARG A 3 16.40 -23.42 -57.08
C ARG A 3 15.75 -23.79 -55.75
N PHE A 4 16.37 -23.35 -54.66
CA PHE A 4 15.72 -23.36 -53.31
C PHE A 4 14.80 -22.12 -53.23
N VAL A 5 13.51 -22.34 -53.04
CA VAL A 5 12.55 -21.32 -52.67
C VAL A 5 12.50 -21.28 -51.15
N ILE A 6 12.99 -20.19 -50.57
CA ILE A 6 12.88 -19.92 -49.13
C ILE A 6 11.53 -19.24 -48.90
N LEU A 7 10.59 -19.95 -48.28
CA LEU A 7 9.31 -19.42 -47.82
C LEU A 7 9.55 -18.65 -46.54
N PHE A 8 9.47 -17.33 -46.56
CA PHE A 8 9.39 -16.52 -45.34
C PHE A 8 7.98 -16.63 -44.76
N LEU A 9 7.81 -17.39 -43.66
CA LEU A 9 6.61 -17.32 -42.83
C LEU A 9 6.66 -16.01 -42.00
N PHE A 10 5.88 -15.02 -42.45
CA PHE A 10 5.54 -13.87 -41.61
C PHE A 10 4.61 -14.34 -40.48
N ALA A 11 5.10 -14.50 -39.26
CA ALA A 11 4.27 -14.62 -38.08
C ALA A 11 3.58 -13.27 -37.84
N ALA A 12 2.35 -13.13 -38.28
CA ALA A 12 1.51 -12.00 -37.90
C ALA A 12 1.24 -12.09 -36.38
N SER A 13 1.96 -11.31 -35.59
CA SER A 13 1.57 -11.05 -34.20
C SER A 13 0.23 -10.29 -34.27
N SER A 14 -0.85 -10.95 -33.89
CA SER A 14 -2.13 -10.27 -33.65
C SER A 14 -1.93 -9.30 -32.47
N ALA A 15 -1.72 -8.03 -32.75
CA ALA A 15 -1.85 -7.00 -31.73
C ALA A 15 -3.27 -7.09 -31.16
N ALA A 16 -3.39 -7.41 -29.89
CA ALA A 16 -4.67 -7.35 -29.21
C ALA A 16 -5.24 -5.93 -29.37
N ALA A 17 -6.49 -5.84 -29.85
CA ALA A 17 -7.13 -4.54 -30.01
C ALA A 17 -7.22 -3.87 -28.63
N ALA A 18 -6.89 -2.59 -28.56
CA ALA A 18 -7.04 -1.80 -27.36
C ALA A 18 -8.50 -1.94 -26.85
N PRO A 19 -8.69 -2.05 -25.51
CA PRO A 19 -10.03 -2.15 -24.96
C PRO A 19 -10.88 -0.93 -25.36
N PRO A 20 -12.20 -1.14 -25.59
CA PRO A 20 -13.06 -0.03 -26.00
C PRO A 20 -13.06 1.06 -24.95
N PRO A 21 -13.11 2.35 -25.37
CA PRO A 21 -13.17 3.47 -24.44
C PRO A 21 -14.41 3.35 -23.55
N LEU A 22 -14.27 3.84 -22.31
CA LEU A 22 -15.35 3.86 -21.33
C LEU A 22 -16.51 4.74 -21.86
N ASP A 23 -17.72 4.20 -21.90
CA ASP A 23 -18.90 4.95 -22.34
C ASP A 23 -19.31 6.04 -21.33
N ALA A 24 -20.07 7.04 -21.81
CA ALA A 24 -20.45 8.21 -21.03
C ALA A 24 -21.27 7.85 -19.78
N LYS A 25 -22.15 6.82 -19.86
CA LYS A 25 -22.99 6.39 -18.74
C LYS A 25 -22.12 5.78 -17.63
N THR A 26 -21.14 4.97 -17.99
CA THR A 26 -20.22 4.36 -17.05
C THR A 26 -19.30 5.41 -16.42
N LYS A 27 -18.82 6.39 -17.20
CA LYS A 27 -18.04 7.52 -16.66
C LYS A 27 -18.85 8.30 -15.62
N GLN A 28 -20.10 8.60 -15.93
CA GLN A 28 -20.98 9.34 -15.03
C GLN A 28 -21.27 8.54 -13.75
N LEU A 29 -21.54 7.23 -13.87
CA LEU A 29 -21.75 6.36 -12.72
C LEU A 29 -20.53 6.38 -11.79
N ALA A 30 -19.33 6.18 -12.32
CA ALA A 30 -18.09 6.17 -11.53
C ALA A 30 -17.84 7.53 -10.88
N PHE A 31 -18.05 8.64 -11.62
CA PHE A 31 -17.92 10.00 -11.10
C PHE A 31 -18.89 10.28 -9.96
N ASP A 32 -20.17 9.93 -10.11
CA ASP A 32 -21.21 10.19 -9.09
C ASP A 32 -20.95 9.42 -7.79
N ILE A 33 -20.43 8.18 -7.90
CA ILE A 33 -20.03 7.38 -6.74
C ILE A 33 -18.81 8.01 -6.07
N TYR A 34 -17.81 8.35 -6.85
CA TYR A 34 -16.56 8.93 -6.38
C TYR A 34 -16.78 10.29 -5.69
N LYS A 35 -17.56 11.17 -6.34
CA LYS A 35 -17.94 12.46 -5.77
C LYS A 35 -18.65 12.29 -4.44
N GLN A 36 -19.63 11.39 -4.34
CA GLN A 36 -20.35 11.16 -3.10
C GLN A 36 -19.42 10.67 -1.98
N LEU A 37 -18.47 9.78 -2.29
CA LEU A 37 -17.51 9.28 -1.29
C LEU A 37 -16.57 10.40 -0.80
N ILE A 38 -16.05 11.23 -1.70
CA ILE A 38 -15.17 12.35 -1.31
C ILE A 38 -15.90 13.35 -0.43
N GLU A 39 -17.18 13.63 -0.72
CA GLU A 39 -17.98 14.62 -0.01
C GLU A 39 -18.54 14.12 1.34
N ILE A 40 -18.37 12.84 1.66
CA ILE A 40 -18.62 12.31 3.02
C ILE A 40 -17.29 12.35 3.80
N ASN A 41 -17.22 13.18 4.83
CA ASN A 41 -16.05 13.22 5.71
C ASN A 41 -15.96 11.93 6.53
N THR A 42 -14.85 11.24 6.41
CA THR A 42 -14.54 9.96 7.08
C THR A 42 -13.23 10.01 7.85
N THR A 43 -12.78 11.21 8.25
CA THR A 43 -11.62 11.37 9.14
C THR A 43 -11.87 10.75 10.51
N SER A 44 -10.81 10.41 11.21
CA SER A 44 -10.94 9.76 12.53
C SER A 44 -11.57 10.65 13.59
N SER A 45 -11.30 11.97 13.56
CA SER A 45 -11.74 12.91 14.59
C SER A 45 -13.24 13.19 14.57
N ILE A 46 -13.78 13.55 13.40
CA ILE A 46 -15.17 14.01 13.25
C ILE A 46 -15.97 13.22 12.21
N GLY A 47 -15.30 12.41 11.39
CA GLY A 47 -15.88 11.70 10.27
C GLY A 47 -16.84 10.57 10.68
N ASN A 48 -17.47 9.97 9.65
CA ASN A 48 -18.40 8.87 9.83
C ASN A 48 -18.29 7.87 8.67
N ASN A 49 -17.52 6.79 8.89
CA ASN A 49 -17.33 5.72 7.92
C ASN A 49 -18.66 4.96 7.67
N THR A 50 -19.49 4.82 8.69
CA THR A 50 -20.81 4.18 8.55
C THR A 50 -21.67 4.91 7.54
N ALA A 51 -21.68 6.26 7.53
CA ALA A 51 -22.43 7.02 6.53
C ALA A 51 -21.95 6.76 5.10
N ALA A 52 -20.63 6.62 4.89
CA ALA A 52 -20.08 6.26 3.59
C ALA A 52 -20.44 4.82 3.18
N ALA A 53 -20.33 3.86 4.11
CA ALA A 53 -20.75 2.47 3.89
C ALA A 53 -22.24 2.35 3.54
N GLU A 54 -23.11 3.06 4.27
CA GLU A 54 -24.56 3.09 4.01
C GLU A 54 -24.89 3.72 2.66
N ALA A 55 -24.20 4.80 2.28
CA ALA A 55 -24.38 5.44 0.98
C ALA A 55 -24.04 4.47 -0.17
N MET A 56 -22.98 3.70 -0.05
CA MET A 56 -22.57 2.70 -1.05
C MET A 56 -23.52 1.51 -1.05
N ALA A 57 -23.98 1.05 0.12
CA ALA A 57 -25.01 0.01 0.24
C ALA A 57 -26.32 0.40 -0.44
N ALA A 58 -26.74 1.66 -0.28
CA ALA A 58 -27.95 2.18 -0.95
C ALA A 58 -27.82 2.15 -2.47
N ARG A 59 -26.66 2.49 -3.05
CA ARG A 59 -26.40 2.42 -4.49
C ARG A 59 -26.47 0.99 -5.02
N LEU A 60 -25.87 0.02 -4.31
CA LEU A 60 -25.92 -1.39 -4.71
C LEU A 60 -27.37 -1.92 -4.65
N LYS A 61 -28.12 -1.61 -3.59
CA LYS A 61 -29.54 -1.98 -3.47
C LYS A 61 -30.39 -1.36 -4.59
N ALA A 62 -30.16 -0.09 -4.92
CA ALA A 62 -30.82 0.60 -6.04
C ALA A 62 -30.48 -0.03 -7.40
N ALA A 63 -29.29 -0.64 -7.54
CA ALA A 63 -28.88 -1.40 -8.73
C ALA A 63 -29.44 -2.82 -8.79
N GLY A 64 -30.26 -3.23 -7.81
CA GLY A 64 -30.96 -4.53 -7.79
C GLY A 64 -30.20 -5.64 -7.07
N PHE A 65 -29.23 -5.31 -6.21
CA PHE A 65 -28.65 -6.31 -5.31
C PHE A 65 -29.65 -6.67 -4.20
N PRO A 66 -29.82 -7.97 -3.87
CA PRO A 66 -30.64 -8.38 -2.73
C PRO A 66 -30.11 -7.77 -1.43
N ALA A 67 -31.03 -7.43 -0.53
CA ALA A 67 -30.64 -6.86 0.78
C ALA A 67 -29.76 -7.81 1.62
N ALA A 68 -29.94 -9.12 1.45
CA ALA A 68 -29.14 -10.15 2.12
C ALA A 68 -27.66 -10.13 1.66
N ASP A 69 -27.41 -9.70 0.41
CA ASP A 69 -26.08 -9.66 -0.20
C ASP A 69 -25.38 -8.30 -0.02
N VAL A 70 -26.00 -7.34 0.69
CA VAL A 70 -25.47 -5.99 0.89
C VAL A 70 -25.66 -5.59 2.35
N GLN A 71 -24.64 -5.79 3.16
CA GLN A 71 -24.69 -5.60 4.59
C GLN A 71 -23.73 -4.49 5.03
N VAL A 72 -24.21 -3.57 5.86
CA VAL A 72 -23.37 -2.65 6.62
C VAL A 72 -23.24 -3.24 8.02
N VAL A 73 -22.06 -3.71 8.35
CA VAL A 73 -21.73 -4.32 9.64
C VAL A 73 -21.04 -3.29 10.52
N ILE A 74 -21.61 -3.05 11.71
CA ILE A 74 -21.23 -1.94 12.58
C ILE A 74 -20.62 -2.51 13.86
N PRO A 75 -19.37 -2.17 14.19
CA PRO A 75 -18.75 -2.54 15.45
C PRO A 75 -19.34 -1.75 16.61
N SER A 76 -18.74 -1.86 17.81
CA SER A 76 -19.18 -1.12 19.01
C SER A 76 -19.18 0.40 18.82
N ASN A 77 -18.27 0.94 18.00
CA ASN A 77 -18.31 2.34 17.61
C ASN A 77 -19.23 2.52 16.38
N PRO A 78 -20.38 3.22 16.53
CA PRO A 78 -21.38 3.33 15.47
C PRO A 78 -20.90 4.12 14.25
N LYS A 79 -19.78 4.86 14.35
CA LYS A 79 -19.18 5.60 13.23
C LYS A 79 -18.20 4.78 12.40
N LYS A 80 -17.89 3.54 12.79
CA LYS A 80 -16.86 2.68 12.19
C LYS A 80 -17.45 1.52 11.40
N GLY A 81 -18.62 1.72 10.77
CA GLY A 81 -19.29 0.70 9.95
C GLY A 81 -18.49 0.34 8.70
N ASN A 82 -18.57 -0.94 8.33
CA ASN A 82 -17.97 -1.51 7.15
C ASN A 82 -19.06 -2.01 6.20
N LEU A 83 -18.90 -1.86 4.89
CA LEU A 83 -19.77 -2.48 3.90
C LEU A 83 -19.18 -3.83 3.48
N VAL A 84 -20.00 -4.87 3.47
CA VAL A 84 -19.70 -6.14 2.80
C VAL A 84 -20.81 -6.42 1.79
N ALA A 85 -20.46 -6.54 0.52
CA ALA A 85 -21.40 -6.83 -0.56
C ALA A 85 -20.91 -7.98 -1.41
N ARG A 86 -21.86 -8.80 -1.91
CA ARG A 86 -21.54 -10.01 -2.67
C ARG A 86 -22.33 -10.08 -3.99
N LEU A 87 -21.62 -10.34 -5.07
CA LEU A 87 -22.18 -10.79 -6.33
C LEU A 87 -21.92 -12.31 -6.45
N HIS A 88 -22.98 -13.09 -6.42
CA HIS A 88 -22.87 -14.55 -6.52
C HIS A 88 -22.43 -15.00 -7.90
N GLY A 89 -21.52 -15.95 -7.93
CA GLY A 89 -21.07 -16.66 -9.12
C GLY A 89 -21.58 -18.10 -9.17
N THR A 90 -20.97 -18.89 -10.04
CA THR A 90 -21.30 -20.33 -10.17
C THR A 90 -20.72 -21.19 -9.05
N GLY A 91 -19.87 -20.63 -8.19
CA GLY A 91 -19.21 -21.35 -7.10
C GLY A 91 -18.15 -22.38 -7.54
N LYS A 92 -17.70 -22.34 -8.79
CA LYS A 92 -16.65 -23.25 -9.29
C LYS A 92 -15.31 -23.00 -8.61
N GLU A 93 -15.07 -21.75 -8.20
CA GLU A 93 -13.84 -21.33 -7.54
C GLU A 93 -14.15 -20.60 -6.23
N LYS A 94 -13.16 -20.53 -5.33
CA LYS A 94 -13.27 -19.72 -4.11
C LYS A 94 -13.41 -18.23 -4.46
N PRO A 95 -14.12 -17.46 -3.62
CA PRO A 95 -14.38 -16.03 -3.87
C PRO A 95 -13.13 -15.21 -4.15
N LEU A 96 -13.33 -14.09 -4.83
CA LEU A 96 -12.36 -12.98 -4.96
C LEU A 96 -12.84 -11.80 -4.11
N LEU A 97 -11.98 -11.30 -3.24
CA LEU A 97 -12.25 -10.12 -2.41
C LEU A 97 -11.69 -8.86 -3.08
N LEU A 98 -12.53 -7.84 -3.21
CA LEU A 98 -12.21 -6.50 -3.66
C LEU A 98 -12.27 -5.58 -2.44
N LEU A 99 -11.11 -5.16 -1.96
CA LEU A 99 -10.97 -4.42 -0.72
C LEU A 99 -10.62 -2.95 -1.02
N ALA A 100 -11.13 -2.04 -0.22
CA ALA A 100 -10.73 -0.64 -0.15
C ALA A 100 -11.13 -0.07 1.21
N HIS A 101 -10.40 0.93 1.72
CA HIS A 101 -10.80 1.60 2.94
C HIS A 101 -11.59 2.89 2.66
N LEU A 102 -12.47 3.24 3.59
CA LEU A 102 -13.34 4.43 3.51
C LEU A 102 -12.79 5.61 4.30
N ASP A 103 -12.07 5.33 5.38
CA ASP A 103 -11.48 6.37 6.21
C ASP A 103 -10.35 7.10 5.49
N VAL A 104 -10.06 8.28 5.97
CA VAL A 104 -9.01 9.14 5.42
C VAL A 104 -8.28 9.82 6.57
N VAL A 105 -6.99 10.14 6.37
CA VAL A 105 -6.25 10.97 7.30
C VAL A 105 -6.85 12.36 7.42
N GLU A 106 -6.52 13.05 8.53
CA GLU A 106 -7.03 14.39 8.81
C GLU A 106 -6.72 15.39 7.68
N ALA A 107 -7.70 16.28 7.42
CA ALA A 107 -7.57 17.34 6.45
C ALA A 107 -8.24 18.59 6.98
N LYS A 108 -7.43 19.57 7.41
CA LYS A 108 -7.92 20.85 7.89
C LYS A 108 -8.09 21.82 6.73
N ARG A 109 -9.25 22.49 6.67
CA ARG A 109 -9.58 23.40 5.57
C ARG A 109 -8.53 24.51 5.39
N GLU A 110 -7.95 25.00 6.47
CA GLU A 110 -6.94 26.06 6.48
C GLU A 110 -5.59 25.63 5.84
N ASP A 111 -5.30 24.34 5.80
CA ASP A 111 -4.08 23.82 5.21
C ASP A 111 -4.20 23.58 3.69
N TRP A 112 -5.44 23.61 3.15
CA TRP A 112 -5.73 23.25 1.76
C TRP A 112 -6.06 24.48 0.91
N SER A 113 -5.63 24.46 -0.36
CA SER A 113 -5.97 25.51 -1.34
C SER A 113 -7.46 25.53 -1.68
N MET A 114 -8.17 24.40 -1.52
CA MET A 114 -9.60 24.22 -1.74
C MET A 114 -10.20 23.36 -0.62
N ASP A 115 -11.54 23.21 -0.59
CA ASP A 115 -12.18 22.36 0.43
C ASP A 115 -11.80 20.88 0.21
N PRO A 116 -11.19 20.20 1.19
CA PRO A 116 -10.77 18.80 1.05
C PRO A 116 -11.94 17.82 0.90
N PHE A 117 -13.17 18.21 1.30
CA PHE A 117 -14.36 17.37 1.20
C PHE A 117 -15.36 17.87 0.14
N VAL A 118 -14.86 18.58 -0.87
CA VAL A 118 -15.56 18.90 -2.10
C VAL A 118 -14.73 18.43 -3.28
N LEU A 119 -15.23 17.45 -4.04
CA LEU A 119 -14.52 16.97 -5.23
C LEU A 119 -14.41 18.09 -6.26
N THR A 120 -13.20 18.61 -6.43
CA THR A 120 -12.92 19.75 -7.32
C THR A 120 -12.15 19.31 -8.54
N GLU A 121 -12.72 19.56 -9.73
CA GLU A 121 -12.01 19.36 -11.00
C GLU A 121 -11.21 20.61 -11.35
N LYS A 122 -9.90 20.46 -11.54
CA LYS A 122 -9.01 21.55 -11.93
C LYS A 122 -7.74 21.01 -12.62
N ASP A 123 -7.30 21.67 -13.69
CA ASP A 123 -6.04 21.42 -14.40
C ASP A 123 -5.82 19.93 -14.76
N GLY A 124 -6.88 19.20 -15.13
CA GLY A 124 -6.83 17.77 -15.49
C GLY A 124 -6.75 16.82 -14.31
N TYR A 125 -7.02 17.31 -13.08
CA TYR A 125 -7.04 16.52 -11.86
C TYR A 125 -8.37 16.66 -11.11
N TYR A 126 -8.71 15.61 -10.38
CA TYR A 126 -9.69 15.64 -9.28
C TYR A 126 -8.95 15.86 -7.97
N TYR A 127 -9.32 16.91 -7.24
CA TYR A 127 -8.78 17.25 -5.92
C TYR A 127 -9.79 16.93 -4.83
N GLY A 128 -9.29 16.45 -3.70
CA GLY A 128 -10.05 16.14 -2.49
C GLY A 128 -9.32 15.13 -1.62
N ARG A 129 -9.62 15.08 -0.33
CA ARG A 129 -9.05 14.08 0.57
C ARG A 129 -9.65 12.69 0.27
N GLY A 130 -8.77 11.69 0.07
CA GLY A 130 -9.15 10.35 -0.34
C GLY A 130 -9.24 10.19 -1.86
N THR A 131 -8.82 11.19 -2.65
CA THR A 131 -8.86 11.08 -4.12
C THR A 131 -7.89 10.04 -4.66
N SER A 132 -6.79 9.79 -3.98
CA SER A 132 -5.86 8.71 -4.33
C SER A 132 -5.83 7.60 -3.29
N ASP A 133 -6.22 7.91 -2.03
CA ASP A 133 -6.06 7.07 -0.86
C ASP A 133 -7.30 7.10 0.04
N ASP A 134 -8.29 6.19 -0.08
CA ASP A 134 -8.43 5.09 -1.07
C ASP A 134 -9.85 5.09 -1.68
N LYS A 135 -10.57 6.25 -1.58
CA LYS A 135 -11.96 6.37 -2.06
C LYS A 135 -12.11 6.22 -3.57
N ALA A 136 -11.03 6.47 -4.35
CA ALA A 136 -11.05 6.17 -5.78
C ALA A 136 -11.28 4.67 -6.01
N MET A 137 -10.53 3.80 -5.32
CA MET A 137 -10.67 2.36 -5.46
C MET A 137 -12.01 1.87 -4.93
N ALA A 138 -12.48 2.40 -3.79
CA ALA A 138 -13.81 2.14 -3.26
C ALA A 138 -14.90 2.47 -4.30
N ALA A 139 -14.82 3.62 -4.96
CA ALA A 139 -15.76 4.02 -6.01
C ALA A 139 -15.74 3.07 -7.21
N ILE A 140 -14.54 2.66 -7.63
CA ILE A 140 -14.34 1.74 -8.77
C ILE A 140 -14.93 0.37 -8.46
N TRP A 141 -14.76 -0.16 -7.24
CA TRP A 141 -15.35 -1.45 -6.86
C TRP A 141 -16.87 -1.42 -6.87
N ILE A 142 -17.48 -0.35 -6.34
CA ILE A 142 -18.94 -0.19 -6.37
C ILE A 142 -19.45 -0.06 -7.81
N ALA A 143 -18.80 0.77 -8.64
CA ALA A 143 -19.15 0.92 -10.04
C ALA A 143 -19.02 -0.41 -10.81
N THR A 144 -17.98 -1.18 -10.54
CA THR A 144 -17.72 -2.50 -11.16
C THR A 144 -18.83 -3.50 -10.82
N LEU A 145 -19.23 -3.62 -9.55
CA LEU A 145 -20.33 -4.50 -9.16
C LEU A 145 -21.65 -4.08 -9.79
N ILE A 146 -21.96 -2.78 -9.81
CA ILE A 146 -23.18 -2.26 -10.45
C ILE A 146 -23.19 -2.61 -11.95
N ARG A 147 -22.08 -2.42 -12.64
CA ARG A 147 -21.95 -2.79 -14.06
C ARG A 147 -22.18 -4.29 -14.29
N PHE A 148 -21.52 -5.15 -13.53
CA PHE A 148 -21.71 -6.60 -13.64
C PHE A 148 -23.17 -7.01 -13.42
N LYS A 149 -23.83 -6.41 -12.44
CA LYS A 149 -25.26 -6.65 -12.19
C LYS A 149 -26.14 -6.21 -13.37
N GLN A 150 -25.89 -5.03 -13.93
CA GLN A 150 -26.63 -4.49 -15.07
C GLN A 150 -26.40 -5.29 -16.36
N GLU A 151 -25.19 -5.83 -16.56
CA GLU A 151 -24.81 -6.68 -17.69
C GLU A 151 -25.31 -8.13 -17.56
N GLY A 152 -25.80 -8.52 -16.39
CA GLY A 152 -26.17 -9.92 -16.11
C GLY A 152 -24.95 -10.85 -16.09
N PHE A 153 -23.75 -10.32 -15.76
CA PHE A 153 -22.54 -11.14 -15.69
C PHE A 153 -22.61 -12.11 -14.52
N VAL A 154 -22.42 -13.40 -14.82
CA VAL A 154 -22.34 -14.48 -13.81
C VAL A 154 -20.90 -14.97 -13.75
N PRO A 155 -20.13 -14.58 -12.71
CA PRO A 155 -18.74 -15.00 -12.57
C PRO A 155 -18.59 -16.48 -12.22
N ASN A 156 -17.41 -17.07 -12.42
CA ASN A 156 -17.11 -18.45 -12.00
C ASN A 156 -16.91 -18.59 -10.49
N ARG A 157 -16.73 -17.48 -9.77
CA ARG A 157 -16.56 -17.34 -8.32
C ARG A 157 -17.39 -16.17 -7.79
N ASP A 158 -17.71 -16.18 -6.51
CA ASP A 158 -18.31 -15.00 -5.90
C ASP A 158 -17.32 -13.82 -5.93
N LEU A 159 -17.85 -12.64 -6.20
CA LEU A 159 -17.13 -11.39 -6.01
C LEU A 159 -17.62 -10.71 -4.74
N ILE A 160 -16.72 -10.49 -3.80
CA ILE A 160 -16.99 -9.82 -2.53
C ILE A 160 -16.35 -8.44 -2.58
N VAL A 161 -17.11 -7.39 -2.30
CA VAL A 161 -16.56 -6.06 -2.01
C VAL A 161 -16.62 -5.83 -0.51
N ALA A 162 -15.50 -5.50 0.09
CA ALA A 162 -15.44 -5.00 1.47
C ALA A 162 -14.89 -3.57 1.44
N LEU A 163 -15.71 -2.62 1.94
CA LEU A 163 -15.26 -1.26 2.18
C LEU A 163 -15.10 -1.07 3.68
N THR A 164 -13.89 -0.83 4.13
CA THR A 164 -13.49 -0.92 5.54
C THR A 164 -13.23 0.43 6.18
N SER A 165 -13.14 0.45 7.50
CA SER A 165 -12.85 1.63 8.31
C SER A 165 -11.58 1.46 9.11
N ASP A 166 -10.90 2.59 9.43
CA ASP A 166 -9.74 2.66 10.32
C ASP A 166 -8.49 1.90 9.82
N GLU A 167 -8.22 1.99 8.53
CA GLU A 167 -6.91 1.64 7.97
C GLU A 167 -5.84 2.65 8.42
N GLU A 168 -6.13 3.93 8.28
CA GLU A 168 -5.23 5.07 8.42
C GLU A 168 -4.87 5.45 9.87
N THR A 169 -5.63 4.98 10.85
CA THR A 169 -5.50 5.51 12.21
C THR A 169 -4.40 4.85 13.02
N GLY A 170 -3.94 3.66 12.64
CA GLY A 170 -2.98 2.87 13.43
C GLY A 170 -3.44 2.53 14.85
N GLY A 171 -4.73 2.74 15.16
CA GLY A 171 -5.33 2.60 16.48
C GLY A 171 -5.60 1.16 16.90
N GLU A 172 -6.37 1.01 17.98
CA GLU A 172 -6.78 -0.30 18.51
C GLU A 172 -7.77 -1.03 17.59
N PHE A 173 -8.56 -0.28 16.81
CA PHE A 173 -9.53 -0.82 15.88
C PHE A 173 -8.99 -0.73 14.44
N ASN A 174 -9.29 -1.77 13.65
CA ASN A 174 -9.10 -1.81 12.20
C ASN A 174 -10.21 -2.67 11.62
N GLY A 175 -10.86 -2.19 10.56
CA GLY A 175 -12.05 -2.81 9.97
C GLY A 175 -11.80 -4.22 9.46
N VAL A 176 -10.69 -4.46 8.75
CA VAL A 176 -10.34 -5.79 8.23
C VAL A 176 -10.01 -6.76 9.36
N ALA A 177 -9.23 -6.32 10.35
CA ALA A 177 -8.93 -7.16 11.51
C ALA A 177 -10.20 -7.58 12.27
N TRP A 178 -11.15 -6.64 12.41
CA TRP A 178 -12.43 -6.90 13.04
C TRP A 178 -13.32 -7.83 12.17
N LEU A 179 -13.40 -7.62 10.87
CA LEU A 179 -14.13 -8.50 9.96
C LEU A 179 -13.56 -9.93 9.96
N LEU A 180 -12.25 -10.07 9.98
CA LEU A 180 -11.60 -11.39 10.10
C LEU A 180 -11.94 -12.10 11.39
N LYS A 181 -12.12 -11.36 12.48
CA LYS A 181 -12.45 -11.91 13.79
C LYS A 181 -13.92 -12.28 13.92
N GLU A 182 -14.83 -11.38 13.54
CA GLU A 182 -16.27 -11.49 13.84
C GLU A 182 -17.09 -11.94 12.60
N HIS A 183 -16.61 -11.65 11.38
CA HIS A 183 -17.32 -11.82 10.11
C HIS A 183 -16.47 -12.56 9.05
N ARG A 184 -15.56 -13.44 9.47
CA ARG A 184 -14.62 -14.10 8.55
C ARG A 184 -15.29 -14.75 7.35
N LYS A 185 -16.43 -15.40 7.54
CA LYS A 185 -17.17 -16.09 6.47
C LYS A 185 -17.66 -15.15 5.37
N ASP A 186 -17.88 -13.88 5.71
CA ASP A 186 -18.41 -12.89 4.80
C ASP A 186 -17.31 -12.35 3.86
N ILE A 187 -16.03 -12.44 4.27
CA ILE A 187 -14.87 -11.95 3.51
C ILE A 187 -13.87 -13.07 3.14
N GLU A 188 -14.16 -14.35 3.42
CA GLU A 188 -13.28 -15.44 3.05
C GLU A 188 -13.12 -15.53 1.54
N ALA A 189 -11.87 -15.54 1.04
CA ALA A 189 -11.56 -15.50 -0.38
C ALA A 189 -10.32 -16.33 -0.74
N ALA A 190 -10.15 -16.66 -2.02
CA ALA A 190 -8.94 -17.26 -2.54
C ALA A 190 -7.75 -16.29 -2.49
N PHE A 191 -8.03 -15.04 -2.80
CA PHE A 191 -7.11 -13.90 -2.73
C PHE A 191 -7.91 -12.58 -2.74
N ALA A 192 -7.23 -11.48 -2.47
CA ALA A 192 -7.81 -10.14 -2.50
C ALA A 192 -7.06 -9.21 -3.45
N LEU A 193 -7.81 -8.27 -4.05
CA LEU A 193 -7.26 -7.06 -4.67
C LEU A 193 -7.49 -5.89 -3.72
N ASN A 194 -6.46 -5.10 -3.48
CA ASN A 194 -6.44 -3.97 -2.54
C ASN A 194 -5.65 -2.80 -3.12
N GLU A 195 -5.54 -1.73 -2.36
CA GLU A 195 -4.57 -0.65 -2.58
C GLU A 195 -3.11 -1.12 -2.46
N GLY A 196 -2.14 -0.18 -2.51
CA GLY A 196 -0.71 -0.44 -2.34
C GLY A 196 0.04 -0.79 -3.63
N GLY A 197 -0.64 -0.73 -4.78
CA GLY A 197 -0.02 -0.82 -6.10
C GLY A 197 -0.58 0.22 -7.05
N SER A 198 0.28 1.07 -7.59
CA SER A 198 -0.11 2.12 -8.52
C SER A 198 0.86 2.22 -9.71
N GLY A 199 0.35 2.71 -10.84
CA GLY A 199 1.15 3.03 -12.00
C GLY A 199 2.04 4.24 -11.74
N ARG A 200 3.24 4.24 -12.31
CA ARG A 200 4.16 5.38 -12.19
C ARG A 200 4.43 6.00 -13.56
N LEU A 201 4.42 7.33 -13.54
CA LEU A 201 4.85 8.15 -14.66
C LEU A 201 6.20 8.80 -14.35
N LYS A 202 7.00 8.99 -15.38
CA LYS A 202 8.20 9.84 -15.36
C LYS A 202 8.13 10.76 -16.58
N ASP A 203 8.03 12.05 -16.33
CA ASP A 203 7.87 13.07 -17.39
C ASP A 203 6.69 12.77 -18.35
N GLY A 204 5.54 12.39 -17.78
CA GLY A 204 4.33 12.07 -18.52
C GLY A 204 4.32 10.70 -19.20
N LYS A 205 5.43 9.94 -19.19
CA LYS A 205 5.52 8.60 -19.78
C LYS A 205 5.30 7.52 -18.73
N ARG A 206 4.55 6.46 -19.09
CA ARG A 206 4.35 5.32 -18.21
C ARG A 206 5.66 4.57 -18.00
N LEU A 207 6.06 4.45 -16.74
CA LEU A 207 7.27 3.75 -16.34
C LEU A 207 6.97 2.27 -16.05
N TYR A 208 5.95 2.02 -15.23
CA TYR A 208 5.44 0.69 -14.93
C TYR A 208 4.05 0.75 -14.31
N ASN A 209 3.32 -0.39 -14.33
CA ASN A 209 2.12 -0.61 -13.53
C ASN A 209 2.50 -1.45 -12.30
N GLY A 210 2.40 -0.87 -11.11
CA GLY A 210 2.82 -1.50 -9.86
C GLY A 210 1.82 -2.52 -9.34
N VAL A 211 2.34 -3.62 -8.77
CA VAL A 211 1.55 -4.62 -8.03
C VAL A 211 2.17 -4.81 -6.66
N GLY A 212 1.51 -4.28 -5.62
CA GLY A 212 1.90 -4.46 -4.23
C GLY A 212 1.67 -5.91 -3.79
N ALA A 213 2.72 -6.63 -3.46
CA ALA A 213 2.63 -8.03 -3.01
C ALA A 213 3.34 -8.26 -1.67
N SER A 214 3.94 -7.24 -1.10
CA SER A 214 4.68 -7.31 0.15
C SER A 214 4.72 -5.95 0.84
N GLU A 215 4.88 -5.95 2.17
CA GLU A 215 4.98 -4.74 2.99
C GLU A 215 6.00 -4.96 4.09
N LYS A 216 6.74 -3.91 4.45
CA LYS A 216 7.61 -3.94 5.62
C LYS A 216 6.82 -3.90 6.91
N VAL A 217 7.38 -4.55 7.93
CA VAL A 217 6.78 -4.55 9.28
C VAL A 217 7.23 -3.29 10.01
N TYR A 218 6.26 -2.52 10.47
CA TYR A 218 6.48 -1.34 11.31
C TYR A 218 6.75 -1.77 12.75
N VAL A 219 7.83 -1.26 13.33
CA VAL A 219 8.22 -1.52 14.73
C VAL A 219 8.82 -0.27 15.32
N THR A 220 8.47 0.05 16.55
CA THR A 220 9.05 1.18 17.29
C THR A 220 9.61 0.74 18.63
N PHE A 221 10.86 1.11 18.87
CA PHE A 221 11.57 0.88 20.13
C PHE A 221 11.80 2.20 20.87
N GLY A 222 11.66 2.17 22.20
CA GLY A 222 12.17 3.19 23.09
C GLY A 222 13.56 2.81 23.58
N LEU A 223 14.51 3.72 23.51
CA LEU A 223 15.82 3.60 24.14
C LEU A 223 15.88 4.57 25.30
N GLU A 224 16.34 4.11 26.47
CA GLU A 224 16.41 4.94 27.67
C GLU A 224 17.71 4.72 28.42
N THR A 225 18.31 5.81 28.92
CA THR A 225 19.48 5.80 29.78
C THR A 225 19.20 6.57 31.06
N HIS A 226 19.76 6.09 32.17
CA HIS A 226 19.59 6.70 33.47
C HIS A 226 20.92 7.07 34.10
N ASN A 227 20.92 8.18 34.89
CA ASN A 227 22.09 8.66 35.63
C ASN A 227 21.66 9.29 36.94
N LYS A 228 22.60 9.43 37.88
CA LYS A 228 22.33 10.05 39.16
C LYS A 228 22.08 11.56 39.08
N GLY A 229 22.41 12.18 37.92
CA GLY A 229 22.39 13.63 37.77
C GLY A 229 23.49 14.32 38.59
N GLY A 230 23.35 15.61 38.82
CA GLY A 230 24.28 16.42 39.57
C GLY A 230 24.35 17.87 39.10
N HIS A 231 25.20 18.67 39.72
CA HIS A 231 25.41 20.08 39.32
C HIS A 231 26.34 20.19 38.11
N SER A 232 25.98 20.97 37.10
CA SER A 232 26.73 21.06 35.85
C SER A 232 28.16 21.64 36.00
N SER A 233 28.45 22.41 37.07
CA SER A 233 29.80 22.89 37.36
C SER A 233 30.78 21.78 37.79
N ALA A 234 30.28 20.58 38.11
CA ALA A 234 31.09 19.42 38.44
C ALA A 234 30.80 18.30 37.43
N PRO A 235 31.22 18.43 36.15
CA PRO A 235 30.86 17.49 35.08
C PRO A 235 31.45 16.11 35.36
N ARG A 236 30.63 15.09 35.12
CA ARG A 236 30.99 13.69 35.25
C ARG A 236 31.17 13.06 33.87
N LYS A 237 31.96 11.97 33.79
CA LYS A 237 32.11 11.22 32.54
C LYS A 237 30.87 10.39 32.21
N ASP A 238 30.15 9.92 33.26
CA ASP A 238 28.90 9.20 33.15
C ASP A 238 27.74 10.20 33.01
N ASN A 239 27.29 10.45 31.80
CA ASN A 239 26.20 11.38 31.47
C ASN A 239 25.16 10.64 30.60
N ALA A 240 23.89 10.69 30.99
CA ALA A 240 22.83 9.97 30.32
C ALA A 240 22.69 10.39 28.83
N ILE A 241 22.81 11.69 28.54
CA ILE A 241 22.75 12.18 27.14
C ILE A 241 23.94 11.63 26.34
N TYR A 242 25.18 11.69 26.86
CA TYR A 242 26.34 11.19 26.13
C TYR A 242 26.30 9.67 25.93
N GLN A 243 25.81 8.94 26.92
CA GLN A 243 25.64 7.48 26.82
C GLN A 243 24.68 7.12 25.70
N LEU A 244 23.49 7.74 25.68
CA LEU A 244 22.49 7.52 24.64
C LEU A 244 23.00 7.95 23.27
N ALA A 245 23.60 9.13 23.16
CA ALA A 245 24.17 9.68 21.91
C ALA A 245 25.22 8.73 21.30
N ASN A 246 26.12 8.17 22.12
CA ASN A 246 27.11 7.20 21.67
C ASN A 246 26.44 5.89 21.16
N GLY A 247 25.36 5.46 21.78
CA GLY A 247 24.54 4.34 21.31
C GLY A 247 23.92 4.64 19.95
N LEU A 248 23.31 5.81 19.80
CA LEU A 248 22.70 6.24 18.54
C LEU A 248 23.71 6.38 17.39
N VAL A 249 24.92 6.88 17.66
CA VAL A 249 26.02 6.94 16.67
C VAL A 249 26.44 5.53 16.21
N ARG A 250 26.46 4.54 17.11
CA ARG A 250 26.70 3.15 16.71
C ARG A 250 25.58 2.60 15.86
N LEU A 251 24.33 2.89 16.20
CA LEU A 251 23.16 2.46 15.44
C LEU A 251 23.12 3.11 14.05
N GLU A 252 23.43 4.41 13.93
CA GLU A 252 23.52 5.14 12.66
C GLU A 252 24.48 4.47 11.67
N LYS A 253 25.62 3.99 12.17
CA LYS A 253 26.68 3.35 11.36
C LYS A 253 26.40 1.89 11.02
N TYR A 254 25.37 1.30 11.62
CA TYR A 254 25.06 -0.10 11.40
C TYR A 254 24.11 -0.29 10.23
N GLU A 255 24.52 -1.08 9.29
CA GLU A 255 23.66 -1.52 8.19
C GLU A 255 23.22 -2.98 8.40
N PHE A 256 21.92 -3.22 8.41
CA PHE A 256 21.38 -4.57 8.42
C PHE A 256 21.81 -5.31 7.14
N PRO A 257 21.98 -6.62 7.18
CA PRO A 257 22.33 -7.41 5.99
C PRO A 257 21.34 -7.23 4.86
N VAL A 258 21.84 -7.29 3.63
CA VAL A 258 20.98 -7.35 2.44
C VAL A 258 20.25 -8.68 2.39
N ALA A 259 18.92 -8.61 2.25
CA ALA A 259 18.07 -9.80 2.13
C ALA A 259 16.93 -9.53 1.13
N LEU A 260 16.99 -10.19 -0.02
CA LEU A 260 15.95 -10.08 -1.04
C LEU A 260 14.95 -11.22 -0.91
N ASN A 261 13.66 -10.88 -0.78
CA ASN A 261 12.58 -11.84 -0.95
C ASN A 261 12.18 -11.96 -2.44
N GLU A 262 11.19 -12.79 -2.76
CA GLU A 262 10.70 -12.98 -4.14
C GLU A 262 10.31 -11.65 -4.79
N VAL A 263 9.59 -10.79 -4.05
CA VAL A 263 9.05 -9.52 -4.55
C VAL A 263 10.17 -8.52 -4.85
N THR A 264 11.09 -8.32 -3.90
CA THR A 264 12.18 -7.35 -4.08
C THR A 264 13.22 -7.81 -5.10
N ARG A 265 13.43 -9.12 -5.22
CA ARG A 265 14.26 -9.68 -6.31
C ARG A 265 13.62 -9.39 -7.67
N ALA A 266 12.33 -9.70 -7.84
CA ALA A 266 11.61 -9.42 -9.08
C ALA A 266 11.53 -7.91 -9.38
N TYR A 267 11.47 -7.06 -8.35
CA TYR A 267 11.55 -5.61 -8.50
C TYR A 267 12.89 -5.21 -9.14
N PHE A 268 14.03 -5.59 -8.56
CA PHE A 268 15.34 -5.23 -9.12
C PHE A 268 15.60 -5.84 -10.50
N GLU A 269 15.17 -7.07 -10.74
CA GLU A 269 15.26 -7.70 -12.06
C GLU A 269 14.53 -6.87 -13.13
N ARG A 270 13.30 -6.43 -12.85
CA ARG A 270 12.52 -5.66 -13.82
C ARG A 270 12.99 -4.21 -13.94
N MET A 271 13.36 -3.57 -12.82
CA MET A 271 13.91 -2.21 -12.85
C MET A 271 15.21 -2.16 -13.64
N SER A 272 16.04 -3.20 -13.61
CA SER A 272 17.27 -3.28 -14.43
C SER A 272 17.01 -3.20 -15.93
N SER A 273 15.79 -3.46 -16.39
CA SER A 273 15.38 -3.34 -17.80
C SER A 273 14.73 -2.00 -18.12
N ILE A 274 14.45 -1.18 -17.11
CA ILE A 274 13.82 0.15 -17.24
C ILE A 274 14.85 1.26 -17.07
N GLU A 275 15.72 1.11 -16.09
CA GLU A 275 16.82 2.05 -15.83
C GLU A 275 17.95 1.86 -16.85
N GLU A 276 18.79 2.87 -16.98
CA GLU A 276 19.90 2.90 -17.92
C GLU A 276 21.25 3.08 -17.19
N GLY A 277 22.33 2.71 -17.86
CA GLY A 277 23.69 2.94 -17.36
C GLY A 277 24.10 2.05 -16.17
N PRO A 278 25.03 2.51 -15.32
CA PRO A 278 25.58 1.71 -14.22
C PRO A 278 24.54 1.21 -13.22
N ILE A 279 23.50 2.00 -12.94
CA ILE A 279 22.46 1.62 -11.98
C ILE A 279 21.65 0.40 -12.45
N ALA A 280 21.39 0.27 -13.74
CA ALA A 280 20.73 -0.90 -14.31
C ALA A 280 21.57 -2.17 -14.12
N ALA A 281 22.90 -2.06 -14.32
CA ALA A 281 23.82 -3.15 -14.09
C ALA A 281 23.86 -3.56 -12.61
N ASP A 282 23.88 -2.61 -11.69
CA ASP A 282 23.84 -2.84 -10.25
C ASP A 282 22.52 -3.50 -9.80
N MET A 283 21.39 -3.04 -10.32
CA MET A 283 20.09 -3.66 -10.07
C MET A 283 20.05 -5.12 -10.51
N LYS A 284 20.67 -5.44 -11.64
CA LYS A 284 20.77 -6.83 -12.09
C LYS A 284 21.74 -7.65 -11.21
N ALA A 285 22.90 -7.09 -10.88
CA ALA A 285 23.93 -7.77 -10.10
C ALA A 285 23.48 -8.08 -8.67
N VAL A 286 22.73 -7.16 -8.01
CA VAL A 286 22.25 -7.38 -6.64
C VAL A 286 21.32 -8.58 -6.52
N THR A 287 20.60 -8.95 -7.58
CA THR A 287 19.70 -10.12 -7.57
C THR A 287 20.44 -11.45 -7.45
N THR A 288 21.72 -11.46 -7.78
CA THR A 288 22.62 -12.61 -7.65
C THR A 288 23.55 -12.52 -6.43
N GLY A 289 23.38 -11.51 -5.58
CA GLY A 289 24.11 -11.35 -4.31
C GLY A 289 25.39 -10.54 -4.41
N ASP A 290 25.56 -9.69 -5.44
CA ASP A 290 26.73 -8.81 -5.56
C ASP A 290 26.70 -7.73 -4.46
N ALA A 291 27.63 -7.81 -3.50
CA ALA A 291 27.72 -6.91 -2.36
C ALA A 291 28.16 -5.49 -2.77
N ALA A 292 29.00 -5.34 -3.81
CA ALA A 292 29.43 -4.03 -4.27
C ALA A 292 28.30 -3.29 -4.98
N ALA A 293 27.48 -3.99 -5.77
CA ALA A 293 26.26 -3.45 -6.37
C ALA A 293 25.26 -3.04 -5.28
N ALA A 294 25.07 -3.88 -4.26
CA ALA A 294 24.21 -3.56 -3.13
C ALA A 294 24.66 -2.29 -2.39
N ALA A 295 25.96 -2.12 -2.16
CA ALA A 295 26.53 -0.92 -1.52
C ALA A 295 26.23 0.33 -2.34
N ARG A 296 26.44 0.32 -3.65
CA ARG A 296 26.12 1.46 -4.53
C ARG A 296 24.62 1.80 -4.57
N LEU A 297 23.77 0.77 -4.67
CA LEU A 297 22.32 0.97 -4.61
C LEU A 297 21.86 1.54 -3.26
N SER A 298 22.54 1.18 -2.17
CA SER A 298 22.23 1.66 -0.82
C SER A 298 22.45 3.17 -0.62
N GLU A 299 23.22 3.83 -1.50
CA GLU A 299 23.37 5.29 -1.48
C GLU A 299 22.05 6.02 -1.80
N THR A 300 21.12 5.34 -2.48
CA THR A 300 19.78 5.86 -2.74
C THR A 300 18.81 5.31 -1.69
N PRO A 301 18.20 6.17 -0.83
CA PRO A 301 17.32 5.71 0.27
C PRO A 301 16.17 4.80 -0.18
N ALA A 302 15.59 5.08 -1.35
CA ALA A 302 14.50 4.27 -1.91
C ALA A 302 14.95 2.84 -2.25
N TYR A 303 16.15 2.65 -2.79
CA TYR A 303 16.68 1.33 -3.09
C TYR A 303 17.21 0.63 -1.84
N ASN A 304 17.89 1.37 -0.94
CA ASN A 304 18.34 0.83 0.35
C ASN A 304 17.16 0.22 1.14
N ASN A 305 16.03 0.91 1.13
CA ASN A 305 14.81 0.44 1.77
C ASN A 305 14.28 -0.89 1.17
N GLN A 306 14.50 -1.17 -0.11
CA GLN A 306 14.13 -2.43 -0.75
C GLN A 306 15.12 -3.57 -0.46
N LEU A 307 16.34 -3.23 -0.07
CA LEU A 307 17.43 -4.20 0.12
C LEU A 307 17.48 -4.82 1.51
N ARG A 308 17.07 -4.09 2.55
CA ARG A 308 17.31 -4.49 3.96
C ARG A 308 16.31 -3.92 4.94
N THR A 309 16.29 -4.48 6.14
CA THR A 309 15.68 -3.83 7.31
C THR A 309 16.40 -2.51 7.59
N THR A 310 15.64 -1.48 7.94
CA THR A 310 16.16 -0.15 8.25
C THR A 310 15.63 0.33 9.59
N CYS A 311 16.50 0.95 10.40
CA CYS A 311 16.14 1.55 11.69
C CYS A 311 16.69 2.96 11.76
N VAL A 312 15.89 3.90 12.27
CA VAL A 312 16.27 5.32 12.39
C VAL A 312 15.72 5.92 13.67
N ALA A 313 16.53 6.73 14.35
CA ALA A 313 16.06 7.54 15.47
C ALA A 313 15.15 8.67 14.96
N THR A 314 13.94 8.76 15.50
CA THR A 314 12.92 9.74 15.09
C THR A 314 12.61 10.79 16.15
N ARG A 315 12.91 10.51 17.42
CA ARG A 315 12.72 11.43 18.55
C ARG A 315 13.88 11.31 19.53
N LEU A 316 14.23 12.42 20.18
CA LEU A 316 15.26 12.49 21.22
C LEU A 316 14.81 13.46 22.30
N GLU A 317 14.94 13.04 23.56
CA GLU A 317 14.62 13.84 24.74
C GLU A 317 15.71 13.65 25.79
N GLY A 318 16.07 14.71 26.55
CA GLY A 318 17.05 14.58 27.62
C GLY A 318 17.32 15.89 28.35
N GLY A 319 17.65 15.76 29.66
CA GLY A 319 17.86 16.90 30.53
C GLY A 319 16.55 17.55 31.01
N HIS A 320 16.67 18.39 32.07
CA HIS A 320 15.54 19.11 32.65
C HIS A 320 15.88 20.54 33.10
N ALA A 321 17.17 20.90 33.13
CA ALA A 321 17.62 22.23 33.46
C ALA A 321 19.04 22.51 32.93
N ASP A 322 19.33 23.76 32.60
CA ASP A 322 20.59 24.15 31.96
C ASP A 322 21.81 23.95 32.89
N ASN A 323 21.61 24.00 34.20
CA ASN A 323 22.67 23.89 35.22
C ASN A 323 22.68 22.53 35.95
N ALA A 324 21.97 21.51 35.42
CA ALA A 324 21.93 20.18 36.01
C ALA A 324 22.44 19.12 35.00
N LEU A 325 23.16 18.11 35.51
CA LEU A 325 23.47 16.91 34.73
C LEU A 325 22.18 16.12 34.54
N PRO A 326 21.91 15.60 33.31
CA PRO A 326 20.70 14.87 33.03
C PRO A 326 20.65 13.57 33.84
N ASN A 327 19.52 13.31 34.48
CA ASN A 327 19.27 12.03 35.15
C ASN A 327 18.67 10.97 34.21
N MET A 328 18.23 11.40 33.02
CA MET A 328 17.65 10.51 32.01
C MET A 328 17.80 11.11 30.61
N ALA A 329 17.95 10.23 29.61
CA ALA A 329 17.77 10.58 28.19
C ALA A 329 17.02 9.46 27.48
N LYS A 330 16.16 9.82 26.53
CA LYS A 330 15.32 8.90 25.75
C LYS A 330 15.45 9.14 24.26
N ALA A 331 15.36 8.08 23.48
CA ALA A 331 15.18 8.15 22.03
C ALA A 331 14.08 7.19 21.58
N THR A 332 13.38 7.59 20.53
CA THR A 332 12.49 6.70 19.78
C THR A 332 13.21 6.25 18.53
N VAL A 333 13.28 4.92 18.32
CA VAL A 333 13.86 4.31 17.12
C VAL A 333 12.76 3.59 16.37
N ASN A 334 12.46 4.06 15.14
CA ASN A 334 11.53 3.39 14.24
C ASN A 334 12.28 2.47 13.29
N CYS A 335 11.82 1.24 13.17
CA CYS A 335 12.33 0.25 12.24
C CYS A 335 11.28 -0.14 11.22
N ARG A 336 11.74 -0.37 9.99
CA ARG A 336 10.99 -0.98 8.90
C ARG A 336 11.63 -2.31 8.58
N VAL A 337 11.09 -3.37 9.18
CA VAL A 337 11.64 -4.72 9.14
C VAL A 337 11.22 -5.42 7.86
N LEU A 338 12.12 -6.15 7.21
CA LEU A 338 11.78 -6.95 6.03
C LEU A 338 10.75 -8.04 6.38
N PRO A 339 9.81 -8.32 5.47
CA PRO A 339 8.88 -9.44 5.64
C PRO A 339 9.63 -10.77 5.82
N GLY A 340 9.24 -11.51 6.84
CA GLY A 340 9.88 -12.77 7.19
C GLY A 340 11.02 -12.68 8.22
N GLU A 341 11.50 -11.47 8.53
CA GLU A 341 12.39 -11.25 9.66
C GLU A 341 11.58 -11.08 10.97
N SER A 342 12.09 -11.61 12.07
CA SER A 342 11.44 -11.42 13.37
C SER A 342 11.86 -10.08 13.98
N ALA A 343 10.88 -9.37 14.52
CA ALA A 343 11.13 -8.10 15.19
C ALA A 343 11.98 -8.28 16.46
N GLU A 344 11.91 -9.45 17.10
CA GLU A 344 12.76 -9.84 18.22
C GLU A 344 14.23 -9.95 17.77
N ALA A 345 14.50 -10.59 16.61
CA ALA A 345 15.86 -10.67 16.06
C ALA A 345 16.43 -9.28 15.73
N VAL A 346 15.60 -8.37 15.22
CA VAL A 346 15.96 -6.97 14.98
C VAL A 346 16.29 -6.26 16.30
N ARG A 347 15.44 -6.42 17.34
CA ARG A 347 15.71 -5.89 18.69
C ARG A 347 17.04 -6.39 19.23
N ASP A 348 17.28 -7.70 19.17
CA ASP A 348 18.53 -8.31 19.67
C ASP A 348 19.75 -7.83 18.90
N THR A 349 19.59 -7.55 17.62
CA THR A 349 20.64 -6.92 16.79
C THR A 349 20.90 -5.49 17.28
N ILE A 350 19.86 -4.70 17.53
CA ILE A 350 20.02 -3.33 18.08
C ILE A 350 20.74 -3.38 19.44
N VAL A 351 20.38 -4.30 20.36
CA VAL A 351 21.06 -4.48 21.65
C VAL A 351 22.58 -4.71 21.44
N LYS A 352 22.95 -5.61 20.51
CA LYS A 352 24.35 -5.90 20.19
C LYS A 352 25.06 -4.66 19.60
N VAL A 353 24.41 -3.93 18.71
CA VAL A 353 24.96 -2.73 18.06
C VAL A 353 25.16 -1.61 19.07
N LEU A 354 24.20 -1.38 19.96
CA LEU A 354 24.31 -0.41 21.04
C LEU A 354 25.49 -0.71 21.96
N ASN A 355 25.80 -1.97 22.17
CA ASN A 355 26.95 -2.46 22.96
C ASN A 355 27.12 -1.70 24.29
N ASP A 356 26.02 -1.47 24.99
CA ASP A 356 25.97 -0.76 26.26
C ASP A 356 24.78 -1.27 27.09
N PRO A 357 25.03 -2.06 28.15
CA PRO A 357 23.99 -2.62 28.98
C PRO A 357 23.20 -1.58 29.79
N GLY A 358 23.69 -0.34 29.86
CA GLY A 358 22.99 0.77 30.50
C GLY A 358 22.00 1.49 29.57
N ILE A 359 21.82 1.04 28.34
CA ILE A 359 20.78 1.51 27.44
C ILE A 359 19.64 0.48 27.47
N GLU A 360 18.54 0.84 28.12
CA GLU A 360 17.34 0.00 28.16
C GLU A 360 16.57 0.09 26.85
N ILE A 361 16.09 -1.08 26.32
CA ILE A 361 15.25 -1.15 25.13
C ILE A 361 13.87 -1.63 25.50
N THR A 362 12.85 -0.84 25.14
CA THR A 362 11.44 -1.15 25.33
C THR A 362 10.70 -1.16 24.02
N TRP A 363 9.61 -1.94 23.95
CA TRP A 363 8.68 -1.88 22.82
C TRP A 363 7.72 -0.71 23.04
N ILE A 364 7.64 0.20 22.04
CA ILE A 364 6.58 1.21 22.00
C ILE A 364 5.39 0.63 21.24
N ASP A 365 5.64 0.07 20.04
CA ASP A 365 4.63 -0.64 19.27
C ASP A 365 5.06 -2.08 19.03
N LYS A 366 4.14 -3.01 19.21
CA LYS A 366 4.38 -4.42 18.87
C LYS A 366 4.28 -4.61 17.37
N ALA A 367 5.27 -5.31 16.83
CA ALA A 367 5.29 -5.69 15.43
C ALA A 367 4.07 -6.55 15.07
N LYS A 368 3.43 -6.22 13.96
CA LYS A 368 2.47 -7.11 13.31
C LYS A 368 3.21 -7.76 12.13
N PRO A 369 3.44 -9.08 12.14
CA PRO A 369 4.12 -9.76 11.03
C PRO A 369 3.48 -9.44 9.69
N SER A 370 4.26 -9.42 8.62
CA SER A 370 3.75 -9.27 7.26
C SER A 370 4.31 -10.41 6.41
N VAL A 371 3.42 -11.27 5.93
CA VAL A 371 3.79 -12.37 5.03
C VAL A 371 3.61 -11.88 3.59
N PRO A 372 4.63 -12.02 2.70
CA PRO A 372 4.46 -11.68 1.29
C PRO A 372 3.39 -12.52 0.61
N SER A 373 2.63 -11.93 -0.31
CA SER A 373 1.79 -12.68 -1.25
C SER A 373 2.68 -13.31 -2.33
N PRO A 374 2.49 -14.59 -2.68
CA PRO A 374 3.28 -15.24 -3.73
C PRO A 374 2.97 -14.67 -5.11
N LEU A 375 3.98 -14.47 -5.96
CA LEU A 375 3.81 -13.94 -7.32
C LEU A 375 3.29 -15.03 -8.28
N THR A 376 2.10 -15.59 -8.01
CA THR A 376 1.55 -16.71 -8.78
C THR A 376 1.15 -16.30 -10.20
N PRO A 377 1.39 -17.16 -11.22
CA PRO A 377 0.94 -16.91 -12.58
C PRO A 377 -0.57 -16.69 -12.70
N ALA A 378 -1.37 -17.33 -11.85
CA ALA A 378 -2.83 -17.19 -11.84
C ALA A 378 -3.30 -15.75 -11.59
N VAL A 379 -2.54 -14.94 -10.85
CA VAL A 379 -2.82 -13.53 -10.57
C VAL A 379 -1.97 -12.61 -11.43
N MET A 380 -0.65 -12.87 -11.49
CA MET A 380 0.27 -11.95 -12.17
C MET A 380 0.11 -11.93 -13.69
N LYS A 381 -0.22 -13.08 -14.31
CA LYS A 381 -0.37 -13.14 -15.77
C LYS A 381 -1.59 -12.34 -16.27
N PRO A 382 -2.82 -12.47 -15.72
CA PRO A 382 -3.93 -11.61 -16.09
C PRO A 382 -3.62 -10.12 -15.93
N ILE A 383 -2.95 -9.71 -14.84
CA ILE A 383 -2.54 -8.31 -14.63
C ILE A 383 -1.59 -7.86 -15.72
N ALA A 384 -0.58 -8.68 -16.08
CA ALA A 384 0.39 -8.34 -17.11
C ALA A 384 -0.25 -8.27 -18.51
N ASP A 385 -1.08 -9.24 -18.86
CA ASP A 385 -1.78 -9.28 -20.15
C ASP A 385 -2.66 -8.04 -20.32
N ILE A 386 -3.48 -7.70 -19.31
CA ILE A 386 -4.38 -6.55 -19.37
C ILE A 386 -3.59 -5.24 -19.32
N THR A 387 -2.51 -5.16 -18.54
CA THR A 387 -1.62 -3.99 -18.55
C THR A 387 -1.10 -3.73 -19.96
N ASN A 388 -0.66 -4.79 -20.68
CA ASN A 388 -0.19 -4.65 -22.04
C ASN A 388 -1.32 -4.34 -23.05
N GLU A 389 -2.54 -4.82 -22.82
CA GLU A 389 -3.72 -4.47 -23.63
C GLU A 389 -4.09 -2.99 -23.52
N PHE A 390 -4.02 -2.44 -22.29
CA PHE A 390 -4.35 -1.02 -22.04
C PHE A 390 -3.19 -0.08 -22.38
N TRP A 391 -1.98 -0.48 -22.04
CA TRP A 391 -0.78 0.35 -22.11
C TRP A 391 0.39 -0.46 -22.72
N PRO A 392 0.39 -0.67 -24.03
CA PRO A 392 1.39 -1.49 -24.70
C PRO A 392 2.83 -1.08 -24.33
N GLY A 393 3.64 -2.06 -23.97
CA GLY A 393 5.03 -1.85 -23.56
C GLY A 393 5.23 -1.40 -22.10
N THR A 394 4.15 -1.14 -21.35
CA THR A 394 4.27 -0.82 -19.91
C THR A 394 4.48 -2.11 -19.11
N PRO A 395 5.60 -2.29 -18.41
CA PRO A 395 5.85 -3.49 -17.61
C PRO A 395 5.01 -3.48 -16.33
N VAL A 396 4.69 -4.67 -15.83
CA VAL A 396 4.12 -4.85 -14.48
C VAL A 396 5.26 -4.99 -13.47
N MET A 397 5.21 -4.23 -12.38
CA MET A 397 6.27 -4.17 -11.38
C MET A 397 5.79 -4.72 -10.02
N PRO A 398 6.29 -5.85 -9.53
CA PRO A 398 6.06 -6.26 -8.14
C PRO A 398 6.70 -5.27 -7.17
N LEU A 399 5.93 -4.89 -6.15
CA LEU A 399 6.34 -3.86 -5.20
C LEU A 399 6.29 -4.40 -3.75
N MET A 400 7.28 -4.01 -2.96
CA MET A 400 7.23 -4.06 -1.50
C MET A 400 7.01 -2.65 -0.98
N SER A 401 5.88 -2.42 -0.31
CA SER A 401 5.62 -1.15 0.36
C SER A 401 6.49 -0.98 1.60
N ALA A 402 6.96 0.25 1.84
CA ALA A 402 7.57 0.63 3.12
C ALA A 402 6.51 0.99 4.18
N GLY A 403 5.28 1.28 3.75
CA GLY A 403 4.08 1.44 4.57
C GLY A 403 3.39 0.12 4.85
N ALA A 404 2.29 0.17 5.60
CA ALA A 404 1.37 -0.94 5.82
C ALA A 404 0.04 -0.64 5.12
N SER A 405 -0.77 -1.67 4.89
CA SER A 405 -2.16 -1.56 4.44
C SER A 405 -3.01 -2.63 5.11
N ASP A 406 -4.31 -2.60 4.89
CA ASP A 406 -5.23 -3.64 5.32
C ASP A 406 -4.86 -5.04 4.77
N GLY A 407 -4.09 -5.10 3.71
CA GLY A 407 -3.52 -6.33 3.15
C GLY A 407 -2.69 -7.15 4.13
N LEU A 408 -2.05 -6.50 5.11
CA LEU A 408 -1.33 -7.14 6.20
C LEU A 408 -2.20 -8.16 6.96
N TYR A 409 -3.42 -7.77 7.33
CA TYR A 409 -4.32 -8.62 8.12
C TYR A 409 -4.81 -9.81 7.30
N LEU A 410 -5.16 -9.59 6.03
CA LEU A 410 -5.61 -10.65 5.13
C LEU A 410 -4.50 -11.67 4.87
N ARG A 411 -3.27 -11.22 4.58
CA ARG A 411 -2.13 -12.10 4.35
C ARG A 411 -1.82 -12.96 5.58
N ASN A 412 -1.85 -12.37 6.77
CA ASN A 412 -1.66 -13.10 8.01
C ASN A 412 -2.80 -14.09 8.32
N ALA A 413 -4.00 -13.84 7.79
CA ALA A 413 -5.13 -14.76 7.87
C ALA A 413 -5.12 -15.84 6.77
N GLY A 414 -4.10 -15.88 5.92
CA GLY A 414 -3.94 -16.85 4.84
C GLY A 414 -4.65 -16.47 3.53
N ILE A 415 -5.06 -15.21 3.36
CA ILE A 415 -5.66 -14.68 2.14
C ILE A 415 -4.60 -13.82 1.42
N PRO A 416 -3.93 -14.32 0.37
CA PRO A 416 -2.98 -13.52 -0.41
C PRO A 416 -3.64 -12.25 -0.92
N THR A 417 -2.96 -11.12 -0.77
CA THR A 417 -3.51 -9.80 -1.13
C THR A 417 -2.55 -9.08 -2.04
N TYR A 418 -3.07 -8.56 -3.15
CA TYR A 418 -2.32 -7.86 -4.17
C TYR A 418 -2.86 -6.45 -4.33
N GLY A 419 -1.97 -5.47 -4.15
CA GLY A 419 -2.28 -4.08 -4.44
C GLY A 419 -2.21 -3.84 -5.94
N VAL A 420 -3.32 -3.44 -6.57
CA VAL A 420 -3.34 -3.09 -8.00
C VAL A 420 -4.47 -2.11 -8.27
N SER A 421 -4.13 -0.92 -8.75
CA SER A 421 -5.14 0.10 -9.03
C SER A 421 -5.25 0.48 -10.51
N GLY A 422 -4.16 0.44 -11.27
CA GLY A 422 -4.13 1.03 -12.61
C GLY A 422 -4.20 2.56 -12.60
N LEU A 423 -4.13 3.18 -11.42
CA LEU A 423 -3.99 4.64 -11.27
C LEU A 423 -2.54 5.04 -11.53
N PHE A 424 -2.31 5.91 -12.51
CA PHE A 424 -0.99 6.41 -12.85
C PHE A 424 -0.77 7.83 -12.31
N GLY A 425 0.32 8.02 -11.58
CA GLY A 425 0.77 9.31 -11.07
C GLY A 425 2.26 9.56 -11.32
N GLU A 426 2.67 10.83 -11.39
CA GLU A 426 4.08 11.20 -11.50
C GLU A 426 4.86 10.78 -10.25
N LEU A 427 6.10 10.30 -10.44
CA LEU A 427 6.99 9.97 -9.32
C LEU A 427 7.25 11.17 -8.41
N SER A 428 7.30 12.37 -8.97
CA SER A 428 7.56 13.62 -8.26
C SER A 428 6.32 14.25 -7.62
N ASP A 429 5.11 13.71 -7.83
CA ASP A 429 3.83 14.29 -7.38
C ASP A 429 3.02 13.30 -6.52
N SER A 430 3.62 12.78 -5.48
CA SER A 430 2.91 11.97 -4.48
C SER A 430 2.31 12.89 -3.42
N ARG A 431 0.96 12.91 -3.32
CA ARG A 431 0.23 13.79 -2.39
C ARG A 431 -0.68 13.03 -1.43
N ALA A 432 -0.67 11.71 -1.43
CA ALA A 432 -1.33 10.94 -0.38
C ALA A 432 -0.88 11.45 1.00
N HIS A 433 -1.81 11.59 1.95
CA HIS A 433 -1.61 12.18 3.28
C HIS A 433 -1.21 13.68 3.29
N GLY A 434 -0.87 14.27 2.14
CA GLY A 434 -0.52 15.68 2.00
C GLY A 434 -1.74 16.60 1.81
N LYS A 435 -1.47 17.90 1.70
CA LYS A 435 -2.46 18.88 1.25
C LYS A 435 -2.67 18.79 -0.25
N ASP A 436 -3.85 19.20 -0.70
CA ASP A 436 -4.21 19.24 -2.13
C ASP A 436 -3.98 17.87 -2.80
N GLU A 437 -4.37 16.79 -2.10
CA GLU A 437 -4.36 15.44 -2.64
C GLU A 437 -5.17 15.39 -3.93
N ARG A 438 -4.66 14.66 -4.93
CA ARG A 438 -5.27 14.64 -6.25
C ARG A 438 -4.99 13.38 -7.03
N VAL A 439 -5.87 13.08 -7.97
CA VAL A 439 -5.68 12.04 -8.98
C VAL A 439 -5.91 12.63 -10.37
N ARG A 440 -5.18 12.15 -11.38
CA ARG A 440 -5.41 12.54 -12.78
C ARG A 440 -6.75 12.01 -13.27
N ILE A 441 -7.52 12.84 -13.95
CA ILE A 441 -8.87 12.48 -14.44
C ILE A 441 -8.79 11.34 -15.47
N ASP A 442 -7.85 11.43 -16.41
CA ASP A 442 -7.62 10.37 -17.41
C ASP A 442 -7.26 9.05 -16.75
N SER A 443 -6.37 9.08 -15.75
CA SER A 443 -5.93 7.91 -15.01
C SER A 443 -7.07 7.29 -14.17
N PHE A 444 -7.94 8.09 -13.58
CA PHE A 444 -9.11 7.58 -12.87
C PHE A 444 -10.02 6.78 -13.80
N TYR A 445 -10.34 7.31 -14.98
CA TYR A 445 -11.20 6.59 -15.92
C TYR A 445 -10.50 5.39 -16.59
N ASP A 446 -9.20 5.47 -16.84
CA ASP A 446 -8.40 4.32 -17.26
C ASP A 446 -8.48 3.20 -16.21
N SER A 447 -8.33 3.55 -14.92
CA SER A 447 -8.44 2.61 -13.80
C SER A 447 -9.82 1.98 -13.70
N VAL A 448 -10.91 2.76 -13.85
CA VAL A 448 -12.29 2.23 -13.87
C VAL A 448 -12.44 1.11 -14.90
N GLN A 449 -11.89 1.28 -16.10
CA GLN A 449 -11.99 0.27 -17.15
C GLN A 449 -10.99 -0.87 -16.96
N PHE A 450 -9.76 -0.57 -16.54
CA PHE A 450 -8.72 -1.55 -16.28
C PHE A 450 -9.15 -2.55 -15.20
N LEU A 451 -9.60 -2.07 -14.04
CA LEU A 451 -10.02 -2.92 -12.92
C LEU A 451 -11.30 -3.71 -13.24
N TYR A 452 -12.24 -3.11 -13.96
CA TYR A 452 -13.42 -3.85 -14.46
C TYR A 452 -13.00 -5.04 -15.33
N VAL A 453 -12.12 -4.84 -16.32
CA VAL A 453 -11.63 -5.91 -17.20
C VAL A 453 -10.82 -6.94 -16.42
N LEU A 454 -9.98 -6.49 -15.49
CA LEU A 454 -9.17 -7.37 -14.64
C LEU A 454 -10.05 -8.30 -13.79
N VAL A 455 -11.01 -7.74 -13.05
CA VAL A 455 -11.94 -8.54 -12.22
C VAL A 455 -12.74 -9.51 -13.07
N LYS A 456 -13.23 -9.05 -14.24
CA LYS A 456 -13.96 -9.92 -15.17
C LYS A 456 -13.10 -11.09 -15.62
N ARG A 457 -11.83 -10.88 -15.97
CA ARG A 457 -10.89 -11.94 -16.38
C ARG A 457 -10.51 -12.89 -15.24
N LEU A 458 -10.36 -12.38 -14.03
CA LEU A 458 -10.05 -13.21 -12.84
C LEU A 458 -11.25 -14.04 -12.36
N ALA A 459 -12.45 -13.74 -12.85
CA ALA A 459 -13.70 -14.38 -12.45
C ALA A 459 -14.49 -14.99 -13.62
N SER A 460 -13.82 -15.30 -14.74
CA SER A 460 -14.42 -15.92 -15.93
C SER A 460 -14.01 -17.36 -16.13
#